data_cb395220e90e1dd5717c90423656dcd1
#
_entry.id   cb395220e90e1dd5717c90423656dcd1
#
_cell.length_a   1.000
_cell.length_b   1.000
_cell.length_c   1.000
_cell.angle_alpha   90.00
_cell.angle_beta   90.00
_cell.angle_gamma   90.00
#
_symmetry.space_group_name_H-M   'P 1'
#
loop_
_entity.id
_entity.type
_entity.pdbx_description
1 polymer ?
#
loop_
_entity_poly.entity_id
_entity_poly.type
_entity_poly.pdbx_seq_one_letter_code
_entity_poly.pdbx_strand_id
1 'polypeptide(L)'
;PGAERTYTYYADPFNGETTSLVWDWGNVMTNPRNGLFGAVVVGPKGSKYRDPKTGADLTNKNAWAADVIIDRTIPGNESRSNYRDVALFFQDEDNIIGTSFMPYVQNVAGLTGVNYRSEPYKYREEQGCSLGKVFQPCKADKPEDPATPIIESHAGDPVRIHVIGANNEQNGMFSVEKHEW
;
A
#
# COMPACT_ATOMS: atom_id res chain seq x y z
N PRO A 1 2.18 26.41 8.63
CA PRO A 1 3.02 25.58 7.77
C PRO A 1 4.30 25.16 8.51
N GLY A 2 4.67 23.86 8.45
CA GLY A 2 5.88 23.34 9.07
C GLY A 2 5.77 22.97 10.54
N ALA A 3 4.61 23.03 11.15
CA ALA A 3 4.40 22.53 12.51
C ALA A 3 4.19 21.01 12.48
N GLU A 4 4.93 20.29 13.31
CA GLU A 4 4.75 18.86 13.52
C GLU A 4 3.84 18.61 14.72
N ARG A 5 3.02 17.57 14.63
CA ARG A 5 2.22 17.05 15.73
C ARG A 5 2.41 15.56 15.84
N THR A 6 2.70 15.11 17.03
CA THR A 6 2.79 13.67 17.34
C THR A 6 1.49 13.22 17.98
N TYR A 7 0.93 12.15 17.46
CA TYR A 7 -0.22 11.47 18.03
C TYR A 7 0.21 10.12 18.57
N THR A 8 -0.24 9.80 19.77
CA THR A 8 0.00 8.48 20.37
C THR A 8 -1.29 7.69 20.32
N TYR A 9 -1.23 6.53 19.72
CA TYR A 9 -2.36 5.60 19.63
C TYR A 9 -2.16 4.44 20.58
N TYR A 10 -3.23 4.01 21.21
CA TYR A 10 -3.25 2.80 22.00
C TYR A 10 -3.74 1.64 21.14
N ALA A 11 -2.87 0.64 20.94
CA ALA A 11 -3.25 -0.60 20.29
C ALA A 11 -3.89 -1.52 21.34
N ASP A 12 -5.22 -1.51 21.39
CA ASP A 12 -5.97 -2.31 22.36
C ASP A 12 -5.79 -3.80 22.07
N PRO A 13 -5.30 -4.58 23.04
CA PRO A 13 -5.16 -6.05 22.88
C PRO A 13 -6.46 -6.77 22.53
N PHE A 14 -7.61 -6.20 22.89
CA PHE A 14 -8.91 -6.76 22.52
C PHE A 14 -9.14 -6.77 21.00
N ASN A 15 -8.64 -5.79 20.29
CA ASN A 15 -8.75 -5.71 18.84
C ASN A 15 -7.78 -6.66 18.11
N GLY A 16 -6.77 -7.19 18.81
CA GLY A 16 -5.77 -8.06 18.25
C GLY A 16 -4.95 -7.42 17.15
N GLU A 17 -4.53 -8.24 16.19
CA GLU A 17 -3.85 -7.76 14.98
C GLU A 17 -4.88 -7.12 14.04
N THR A 18 -4.62 -5.89 13.64
CA THR A 18 -5.57 -5.12 12.84
C THR A 18 -4.88 -4.10 11.94
N THR A 19 -5.60 -3.67 10.93
CA THR A 19 -5.21 -2.57 10.05
C THR A 19 -6.27 -1.50 10.11
N SER A 20 -5.86 -0.31 10.54
CA SER A 20 -6.77 0.83 10.68
C SER A 20 -6.38 1.93 9.70
N LEU A 21 -7.30 2.31 8.84
CA LEU A 21 -7.14 3.46 7.95
C LEU A 21 -7.09 4.74 8.78
N VAL A 22 -6.15 5.61 8.45
CA VAL A 22 -6.01 6.95 9.02
C VAL A 22 -6.31 7.97 7.94
N TRP A 23 -7.29 8.80 8.18
CA TRP A 23 -7.74 9.86 7.27
C TRP A 23 -7.58 11.24 7.90
N ASP A 24 -7.36 12.22 7.06
CA ASP A 24 -7.53 13.62 7.46
C ASP A 24 -9.01 14.01 7.41
N TRP A 25 -9.59 14.23 8.58
CA TRP A 25 -10.97 14.66 8.77
C TRP A 25 -11.12 16.19 8.75
N GLY A 26 -10.06 16.95 8.57
CA GLY A 26 -10.11 18.41 8.49
C GLY A 26 -10.89 18.90 7.27
N ASN A 27 -10.75 18.22 6.15
CA ASN A 27 -11.57 18.40 4.96
C ASN A 27 -11.68 17.08 4.22
N VAL A 28 -12.71 16.31 4.56
CA VAL A 28 -12.94 14.96 4.03
C VAL A 28 -13.16 14.90 2.54
N MET A 29 -13.58 16.00 1.93
CA MET A 29 -13.84 16.07 0.49
C MET A 29 -12.57 16.36 -0.32
N THR A 30 -11.56 16.91 0.28
CA THR A 30 -10.37 17.37 -0.44
C THR A 30 -9.09 16.69 0.04
N ASN A 31 -8.90 16.59 1.35
CA ASN A 31 -7.61 16.17 1.89
C ASN A 31 -7.27 14.70 1.61
N PRO A 32 -8.18 13.72 1.78
CA PRO A 32 -7.91 12.34 1.38
C PRO A 32 -7.67 12.21 -0.13
N ARG A 33 -8.39 12.97 -0.94
CA ARG A 33 -8.22 13.01 -2.40
C ARG A 33 -6.82 13.45 -2.81
N ASN A 34 -6.24 14.35 -2.05
CA ASN A 34 -4.87 14.83 -2.23
C ASN A 34 -3.83 13.95 -1.53
N GLY A 35 -4.20 12.76 -1.09
CA GLY A 35 -3.28 11.79 -0.53
C GLY A 35 -3.04 11.90 0.98
N LEU A 36 -3.87 12.66 1.72
CA LEU A 36 -3.75 12.73 3.17
C LEU A 36 -4.44 11.54 3.85
N PHE A 37 -3.90 10.39 3.63
CA PHE A 37 -4.30 9.13 4.26
C PHE A 37 -3.08 8.27 4.58
N GLY A 38 -3.28 7.29 5.43
CA GLY A 38 -2.28 6.32 5.82
C GLY A 38 -2.95 5.16 6.54
N ALA A 39 -2.17 4.29 7.13
CA ALA A 39 -2.69 3.22 7.97
C ALA A 39 -1.79 2.94 9.16
N VAL A 40 -2.41 2.45 10.22
CA VAL A 40 -1.71 1.83 11.35
C VAL A 40 -1.93 0.32 11.25
N VAL A 41 -0.85 -0.41 11.07
CA VAL A 41 -0.87 -1.87 11.05
C VAL A 41 -0.36 -2.38 12.39
N VAL A 42 -1.19 -3.14 13.09
CA VAL A 42 -0.83 -3.79 14.35
C VAL A 42 -0.55 -5.26 14.08
N GLY A 43 0.70 -5.64 14.23
CA GLY A 43 1.15 -7.02 14.07
C GLY A 43 1.32 -7.76 15.40
N PRO A 44 1.90 -8.97 15.38
CA PRO A 44 2.10 -9.78 16.58
C PRO A 44 2.94 -9.06 17.62
N LYS A 45 2.60 -9.24 18.88
CA LYS A 45 3.31 -8.62 20.00
C LYS A 45 4.80 -8.96 19.96
N GLY A 46 5.65 -7.94 20.14
CA GLY A 46 7.11 -8.07 20.19
C GLY A 46 7.78 -8.29 18.83
N SER A 47 7.03 -8.23 17.74
CA SER A 47 7.60 -8.31 16.39
C SER A 47 8.54 -7.15 16.10
N LYS A 48 9.56 -7.45 15.28
CA LYS A 48 10.46 -6.46 14.71
C LYS A 48 10.18 -6.33 13.21
N TYR A 49 10.26 -5.11 12.72
CA TYR A 49 9.98 -4.80 11.32
C TYR A 49 11.28 -4.40 10.61
N ARG A 50 11.55 -5.02 9.49
CA ARG A 50 12.75 -4.77 8.70
C ARG A 50 12.40 -4.43 7.26
N ASP A 51 13.19 -3.56 6.67
CA ASP A 51 13.08 -3.24 5.24
C ASP A 51 13.38 -4.50 4.41
N PRO A 52 12.48 -4.87 3.48
CA PRO A 52 12.62 -6.11 2.71
C PRO A 52 13.85 -6.16 1.79
N LYS A 53 14.37 -5.00 1.37
CA LYS A 53 15.50 -4.91 0.44
C LYS A 53 16.84 -4.78 1.16
N THR A 54 16.86 -4.00 2.23
CA THR A 54 18.12 -3.64 2.92
C THR A 54 18.30 -4.36 4.25
N GLY A 55 17.24 -4.95 4.82
CA GLY A 55 17.23 -5.52 6.15
C GLY A 55 17.30 -4.48 7.28
N ALA A 56 17.26 -3.20 6.96
CA ALA A 56 17.34 -2.12 7.94
C ALA A 56 16.12 -2.13 8.88
N ASP A 57 16.34 -1.72 10.13
CA ASP A 57 15.28 -1.58 11.11
C ASP A 57 14.30 -0.47 10.73
N LEU A 58 13.01 -0.77 10.78
CA LEU A 58 11.92 0.14 10.43
C LEU A 58 11.23 0.74 11.68
N THR A 59 11.76 0.53 12.87
CA THR A 59 11.20 1.12 14.09
C THR A 59 11.08 2.64 13.94
N ASN A 60 9.89 3.16 14.17
CA ASN A 60 9.55 4.58 14.00
C ASN A 60 9.76 5.12 12.57
N LYS A 61 9.68 4.27 11.57
CA LYS A 61 9.74 4.67 10.16
C LYS A 61 8.46 4.28 9.43
N ASN A 62 8.09 5.10 8.45
CA ASN A 62 7.00 4.77 7.55
C ASN A 62 7.51 3.86 6.44
N ALA A 63 6.80 2.78 6.20
CA ALA A 63 7.07 1.86 5.11
C ALA A 63 5.76 1.25 4.62
N TRP A 64 5.70 0.91 3.34
CA TRP A 64 4.55 0.22 2.76
C TRP A 64 4.75 -1.31 2.75
N ALA A 65 5.97 -1.78 2.97
CA ALA A 65 6.30 -3.19 3.10
C ALA A 65 7.36 -3.41 4.17
N ALA A 66 7.27 -4.53 4.88
CA ALA A 66 8.22 -4.92 5.90
C ALA A 66 8.34 -6.45 5.98
N ASP A 67 9.51 -6.94 6.32
CA ASP A 67 9.69 -8.29 6.83
C ASP A 67 9.43 -8.29 8.33
N VAL A 68 8.42 -9.03 8.74
CA VAL A 68 7.99 -9.15 10.15
C VAL A 68 8.69 -10.34 10.78
N ILE A 69 9.55 -10.04 11.72
CA ILE A 69 10.29 -11.03 12.49
C ILE A 69 9.59 -11.23 13.83
N ILE A 70 9.03 -12.40 14.01
CA ILE A 70 8.21 -12.73 15.17
C ILE A 70 9.09 -13.19 16.34
N ASP A 71 8.85 -12.60 17.51
CA ASP A 71 9.45 -13.08 18.73
C ASP A 71 8.65 -14.28 19.26
N ARG A 72 9.18 -15.48 19.03
CA ARG A 72 8.56 -16.75 19.43
C ARG A 72 8.68 -17.06 20.92
N THR A 73 9.40 -16.25 21.67
CA THR A 73 9.47 -16.39 23.14
C THR A 73 8.25 -15.81 23.84
N ILE A 74 7.45 -15.03 23.11
CA ILE A 74 6.21 -14.42 23.62
C ILE A 74 5.06 -15.42 23.51
N PRO A 75 4.31 -15.65 24.60
CA PRO A 75 3.15 -16.53 24.60
C PRO A 75 2.14 -16.19 23.49
N GLY A 76 1.76 -17.19 22.70
CA GLY A 76 0.89 -17.08 21.55
C GLY A 76 1.61 -16.90 20.20
N ASN A 77 2.93 -16.76 20.23
CA ASN A 77 3.74 -16.64 19.01
C ASN A 77 4.55 -17.91 18.67
N GLU A 78 4.53 -18.93 19.48
CA GLU A 78 5.45 -20.08 19.45
C GLU A 78 5.48 -20.78 18.09
N SER A 79 4.30 -20.95 17.47
CA SER A 79 4.14 -21.67 16.21
C SER A 79 4.07 -20.76 14.97
N ARG A 80 4.20 -19.45 15.17
CA ARG A 80 4.04 -18.47 14.07
C ARG A 80 5.31 -18.38 13.22
N SER A 81 5.11 -18.20 11.92
CA SER A 81 6.21 -17.94 10.97
C SER A 81 6.41 -16.45 10.78
N ASN A 82 7.67 -16.06 10.53
CA ASN A 82 7.95 -14.74 9.99
C ASN A 82 7.24 -14.59 8.64
N TYR A 83 6.88 -13.38 8.27
CA TYR A 83 6.17 -13.13 7.03
C TYR A 83 6.54 -11.76 6.46
N ARG A 84 6.28 -11.59 5.17
CA ARG A 84 6.32 -10.28 4.53
C ARG A 84 4.97 -9.61 4.68
N ASP A 85 4.98 -8.39 5.16
CA ASP A 85 3.80 -7.55 5.35
C ASP A 85 3.78 -6.44 4.32
N VAL A 86 2.65 -6.25 3.64
CA VAL A 86 2.53 -5.29 2.54
C VAL A 86 1.23 -4.53 2.68
N ALA A 87 1.31 -3.21 2.70
CA ALA A 87 0.15 -2.33 2.69
C ALA A 87 -0.06 -1.74 1.29
N LEU A 88 -1.19 -2.05 0.67
CA LEU A 88 -1.59 -1.52 -0.62
C LEU A 88 -2.76 -0.56 -0.45
N PHE A 89 -2.48 0.71 -0.67
CA PHE A 89 -3.47 1.78 -0.66
C PHE A 89 -3.97 2.01 -2.08
N PHE A 90 -5.24 1.72 -2.31
CA PHE A 90 -5.89 1.98 -3.58
C PHE A 90 -6.60 3.32 -3.56
N GLN A 91 -6.39 4.10 -4.59
CA GLN A 91 -7.05 5.38 -4.82
C GLN A 91 -7.50 5.41 -6.28
N ASP A 92 -8.78 5.60 -6.50
CA ASP A 92 -9.37 5.61 -7.84
C ASP A 92 -9.86 6.99 -8.25
N GLU A 93 -9.42 8.03 -7.57
CA GLU A 93 -9.92 9.36 -7.80
C GLU A 93 -9.12 10.11 -8.85
N ASP A 94 -9.83 10.62 -9.83
CA ASP A 94 -9.35 11.50 -10.84
C ASP A 94 -9.43 12.96 -10.36
N ASN A 95 -8.44 13.77 -10.70
CA ASN A 95 -8.41 15.21 -10.39
C ASN A 95 -9.51 16.01 -11.11
N ILE A 96 -10.21 15.41 -12.07
CA ILE A 96 -11.35 16.01 -12.76
C ILE A 96 -12.70 15.59 -12.18
N ILE A 97 -12.75 14.67 -11.22
CA ILE A 97 -13.96 14.29 -10.50
C ILE A 97 -14.58 15.50 -9.83
N GLY A 98 -15.88 15.68 -10.04
CA GLY A 98 -16.61 16.82 -9.53
C GLY A 98 -16.43 18.11 -10.31
N THR A 99 -15.71 18.11 -11.42
CA THR A 99 -15.69 19.21 -12.38
C THR A 99 -16.78 19.03 -13.43
N SER A 100 -17.03 20.07 -14.22
CA SER A 100 -17.96 19.99 -15.36
C SER A 100 -17.53 19.00 -16.45
N PHE A 101 -16.28 18.56 -16.42
CA PHE A 101 -15.73 17.59 -17.36
C PHE A 101 -16.00 16.17 -16.94
N MET A 102 -16.39 15.97 -15.68
CA MET A 102 -16.58 14.67 -15.14
C MET A 102 -17.77 14.60 -14.22
N PRO A 103 -18.96 14.53 -14.80
CA PRO A 103 -20.04 13.93 -14.10
C PRO A 103 -19.85 12.42 -14.25
N TYR A 104 -19.70 11.67 -13.27
CA TYR A 104 -19.82 10.22 -13.21
C TYR A 104 -19.87 9.53 -14.55
N VAL A 105 -19.01 9.10 -15.05
CA VAL A 105 -18.43 9.08 -16.18
C VAL A 105 -18.40 7.82 -16.98
N GLN A 106 -18.79 7.99 -18.11
CA GLN A 106 -18.81 6.97 -19.14
C GLN A 106 -17.40 6.54 -19.59
N ASN A 107 -16.41 7.28 -19.25
CA ASN A 107 -15.03 7.02 -19.65
C ASN A 107 -14.05 7.58 -18.61
N VAL A 108 -14.29 7.30 -17.35
CA VAL A 108 -13.26 7.54 -16.37
C VAL A 108 -12.11 6.66 -16.67
N ALA A 109 -11.14 7.21 -17.28
CA ALA A 109 -9.82 6.78 -17.04
C ALA A 109 -9.45 7.25 -15.63
N GLY A 110 -10.09 6.65 -14.61
CA GLY A 110 -9.72 6.89 -13.24
C GLY A 110 -8.25 6.61 -13.10
N LEU A 111 -7.49 7.57 -12.64
CA LEU A 111 -6.10 7.35 -12.30
C LEU A 111 -6.10 6.51 -11.03
N THR A 112 -6.20 5.21 -11.19
CA THR A 112 -6.03 4.31 -10.07
C THR A 112 -4.59 4.36 -9.62
N GLY A 113 -4.37 4.92 -8.45
CA GLY A 113 -3.07 4.95 -7.80
C GLY A 113 -2.95 3.78 -6.84
N VAL A 114 -1.79 3.15 -6.82
CA VAL A 114 -1.39 2.21 -5.77
C VAL A 114 -0.22 2.83 -5.01
N ASN A 115 -0.39 3.07 -3.72
CA ASN A 115 0.62 3.70 -2.87
C ASN A 115 1.12 5.05 -3.44
N TYR A 116 0.20 5.92 -3.85
CA TYR A 116 0.46 7.22 -4.50
C TYR A 116 1.17 7.14 -5.85
N ARG A 117 1.24 5.96 -6.44
CA ARG A 117 1.93 5.75 -7.71
C ARG A 117 0.96 5.20 -8.74
N SER A 118 0.97 5.76 -9.92
CA SER A 118 0.29 5.23 -11.08
C SER A 118 1.13 5.48 -12.31
N GLU A 119 1.17 4.49 -13.18
CA GLU A 119 1.77 4.63 -14.50
C GLU A 119 0.86 3.91 -15.50
N PRO A 120 0.07 4.67 -16.28
CA PRO A 120 -0.80 4.08 -17.28
C PRO A 120 -0.02 3.18 -18.25
N TYR A 121 -0.58 2.00 -18.50
CA TYR A 121 -0.02 0.99 -19.37
C TYR A 121 0.44 1.55 -20.72
N LYS A 122 -0.39 2.36 -21.38
CA LYS A 122 -0.09 2.95 -22.68
C LYS A 122 1.20 3.78 -22.70
N TYR A 123 1.50 4.46 -21.59
CA TYR A 123 2.73 5.27 -21.52
C TYR A 123 3.98 4.41 -21.41
N ARG A 124 3.88 3.24 -20.82
CA ARG A 124 4.99 2.29 -20.79
C ARG A 124 5.25 1.71 -22.17
N GLU A 125 4.19 1.36 -22.88
CA GLU A 125 4.28 0.86 -24.26
C GLU A 125 4.86 1.92 -25.20
N GLU A 126 4.37 3.16 -25.14
CA GLU A 126 4.89 4.30 -25.91
C GLU A 126 6.37 4.59 -25.63
N GLN A 127 6.86 4.24 -24.43
CA GLN A 127 8.25 4.38 -24.04
C GLN A 127 9.12 3.17 -24.40
N GLY A 128 8.60 2.23 -25.15
CA GLY A 128 9.33 1.08 -25.67
C GLY A 128 9.40 -0.14 -24.76
N CYS A 129 8.60 -0.18 -23.67
CA CYS A 129 8.45 -1.41 -22.91
C CYS A 129 7.66 -2.43 -23.74
N SER A 130 8.24 -3.59 -24.01
CA SER A 130 7.51 -4.66 -24.68
C SER A 130 6.38 -5.18 -23.81
N LEU A 131 5.33 -5.72 -24.44
CA LEU A 131 4.17 -6.29 -23.73
C LEU A 131 4.54 -7.26 -22.60
N GLY A 132 5.55 -8.08 -22.80
CA GLY A 132 6.04 -9.02 -21.78
C GLY A 132 6.80 -8.37 -20.62
N LYS A 133 7.19 -7.10 -20.75
CA LYS A 133 7.94 -6.35 -19.72
C LYS A 133 7.18 -5.15 -19.16
N VAL A 134 5.96 -4.94 -19.57
CA VAL A 134 5.20 -3.77 -19.18
C VAL A 134 4.99 -3.66 -17.65
N PHE A 135 4.95 -4.77 -16.96
CA PHE A 135 4.84 -4.85 -15.50
C PHE A 135 6.16 -5.12 -14.79
N GLN A 136 7.28 -5.08 -15.51
CA GLN A 136 8.63 -5.30 -14.98
C GLN A 136 9.49 -4.07 -15.23
N PRO A 137 10.62 -3.92 -14.53
CA PRO A 137 11.60 -2.90 -14.87
C PRO A 137 12.01 -3.00 -16.34
N CYS A 138 11.81 -1.95 -17.09
CA CYS A 138 12.16 -1.87 -18.51
C CYS A 138 12.96 -0.63 -18.88
N LYS A 139 13.10 0.32 -17.94
CA LYS A 139 13.86 1.56 -18.07
C LYS A 139 15.09 1.48 -17.18
N ALA A 140 16.19 1.08 -17.75
CA ALA A 140 17.43 0.84 -17.01
C ALA A 140 17.99 2.08 -16.27
N ASP A 141 17.59 3.27 -16.71
CA ASP A 141 18.00 4.55 -16.14
C ASP A 141 17.09 5.05 -15.02
N LYS A 142 16.00 4.32 -14.72
CA LYS A 142 15.03 4.70 -13.69
C LYS A 142 14.96 3.64 -12.59
N PRO A 143 15.54 3.91 -11.42
CA PRO A 143 15.53 2.96 -10.30
C PRO A 143 14.12 2.67 -9.73
N GLU A 144 13.14 3.53 -10.06
CA GLU A 144 11.75 3.39 -9.64
C GLU A 144 10.82 2.85 -10.75
N ASP A 145 11.37 2.16 -11.73
CA ASP A 145 10.59 1.55 -12.79
C ASP A 145 10.19 0.10 -12.43
N PRO A 146 8.91 -0.25 -12.49
CA PRO A 146 7.73 0.60 -12.74
C PRO A 146 7.39 1.50 -11.54
N ALA A 147 6.64 2.57 -11.81
CA ALA A 147 6.17 3.46 -10.75
C ALA A 147 5.21 2.77 -9.79
N THR A 148 4.45 1.78 -10.24
CA THR A 148 3.62 0.92 -9.39
C THR A 148 4.50 -0.01 -8.54
N PRO A 149 4.22 -0.18 -7.24
CA PRO A 149 5.02 -1.03 -6.36
C PRO A 149 5.12 -2.47 -6.85
N ILE A 150 6.32 -3.03 -6.82
CA ILE A 150 6.56 -4.46 -7.07
C ILE A 150 6.72 -5.15 -5.71
N ILE A 151 5.93 -6.20 -5.51
CA ILE A 151 6.03 -7.08 -4.33
C ILE A 151 6.88 -8.28 -4.74
N GLU A 152 8.02 -8.43 -4.08
CA GLU A 152 8.93 -9.54 -4.31
C GLU A 152 8.84 -10.54 -3.15
N SER A 153 8.67 -11.82 -3.45
CA SER A 153 8.72 -12.91 -2.48
C SER A 153 9.21 -14.19 -3.15
N HIS A 154 9.63 -15.17 -2.37
CA HIS A 154 10.01 -16.48 -2.88
C HIS A 154 8.86 -17.47 -2.72
N ALA A 155 8.86 -18.51 -3.53
CA ALA A 155 7.88 -19.58 -3.40
C ALA A 155 7.94 -20.21 -2.01
N GLY A 156 6.81 -20.21 -1.30
CA GLY A 156 6.71 -20.72 0.07
C GLY A 156 6.86 -19.66 1.17
N ASP A 157 7.25 -18.44 0.83
CA ASP A 157 7.30 -17.36 1.81
C ASP A 157 5.88 -16.91 2.17
N PRO A 158 5.53 -16.82 3.47
CA PRO A 158 4.27 -16.23 3.88
C PRO A 158 4.25 -14.73 3.56
N VAL A 159 3.21 -14.29 2.87
CA VAL A 159 2.96 -12.88 2.55
C VAL A 159 1.58 -12.49 3.08
N ARG A 160 1.51 -11.37 3.79
CA ARG A 160 0.26 -10.75 4.22
C ARG A 160 0.08 -9.47 3.42
N ILE A 161 -1.07 -9.31 2.79
CA ILE A 161 -1.40 -8.12 2.02
C ILE A 161 -2.58 -7.43 2.71
N HIS A 162 -2.36 -6.17 3.10
CA HIS A 162 -3.41 -5.28 3.60
C HIS A 162 -3.93 -4.47 2.43
N VAL A 163 -5.13 -4.78 1.97
CA VAL A 163 -5.80 -4.04 0.89
C VAL A 163 -6.61 -2.92 1.51
N ILE A 164 -6.25 -1.70 1.22
CA ILE A 164 -6.79 -0.51 1.88
C ILE A 164 -7.40 0.41 0.82
N GLY A 165 -8.73 0.55 0.82
CA GLY A 165 -9.43 1.57 0.03
C GLY A 165 -9.21 2.93 0.66
N ALA A 166 -8.24 3.68 0.17
CA ALA A 166 -7.82 4.93 0.78
C ALA A 166 -8.74 6.10 0.41
N ASN A 167 -9.14 6.15 -0.85
CA ASN A 167 -10.12 7.11 -1.36
C ASN A 167 -10.70 6.59 -2.68
N ASN A 168 -11.81 5.89 -2.59
CA ASN A 168 -12.45 5.28 -3.74
C ASN A 168 -13.89 5.81 -3.88
N GLU A 169 -14.24 6.32 -5.04
CA GLU A 169 -15.63 6.62 -5.38
C GLU A 169 -16.40 5.38 -5.79
N GLN A 170 -15.71 4.43 -6.41
CA GLN A 170 -16.32 3.21 -6.92
C GLN A 170 -15.90 2.00 -6.09
N ASN A 171 -16.73 0.98 -6.11
CA ASN A 171 -16.37 -0.30 -5.52
C ASN A 171 -15.24 -0.94 -6.33
N GLY A 172 -14.12 -1.18 -5.68
CA GLY A 172 -12.99 -1.90 -6.24
C GLY A 172 -13.03 -3.39 -5.89
N MET A 173 -12.46 -4.19 -6.75
CA MET A 173 -12.20 -5.60 -6.48
C MET A 173 -10.69 -5.82 -6.54
N PHE A 174 -10.17 -6.51 -5.54
CA PHE A 174 -8.78 -6.96 -5.52
C PHE A 174 -8.73 -8.48 -5.60
N SER A 175 -7.88 -9.00 -6.45
CA SER A 175 -7.62 -10.42 -6.55
C SER A 175 -6.15 -10.67 -6.91
N VAL A 176 -5.62 -11.78 -6.46
CA VAL A 176 -4.35 -12.31 -6.92
C VAL A 176 -4.64 -13.59 -7.67
N GLU A 177 -4.37 -13.61 -8.98
CA GLU A 177 -4.67 -14.77 -9.81
C GLU A 177 -4.01 -16.04 -9.27
N LYS A 178 -4.75 -17.14 -9.33
CA LYS A 178 -4.34 -18.49 -8.85
C LYS A 178 -4.08 -18.60 -7.36
N HIS A 179 -4.55 -17.64 -6.57
CA HIS A 179 -4.50 -17.72 -5.12
C HIS A 179 -5.93 -17.63 -4.56
N GLU A 180 -6.20 -18.49 -3.58
CA GLU A 180 -7.40 -18.42 -2.75
C GLU A 180 -7.02 -17.79 -1.40
N TRP A 181 -7.96 -17.02 -0.82
CA TRP A 181 -7.76 -16.27 0.44
C TRP A 181 -8.43 -16.99 1.60
#